data_b94aa13339f854498fc725eaa6b42364
#
_entry.id   b94aa13339f854498fc725eaa6b42364
#
_cell.length_a   1.000
_cell.length_b   1.000
_cell.length_c   1.000
_cell.angle_alpha   90.00
_cell.angle_beta   90.00
_cell.angle_gamma   90.00
#
_symmetry.space_group_name_H-M   'P 1'
#
loop_
_entity.id
_entity.type
_entity.pdbx_description
1 polymer ?
#
loop_
_entity_poly.entity_id
_entity_poly.type
_entity_poly.pdbx_seq_one_letter_code
_entity_poly.pdbx_strand_id
1 'polypeptide(L)'
;LLSLGLTRLAGMAPGARQIGLSATVAAPADMARFLDCAGPVAVIDGGPGPRPEIAVMAAAARVPWAGHMTLHAMADVYDAIRGQQTTLVFVNTRAQAEVVFNHLWRLNEDSLPIALHHGSLDVGQRRKVEAAMVRGDLRAVVCTSTLDLGIDWGAVDLVIQVGAPKGLSR
;
A
#
# COMPACT_ATOMS: atom_id res chain seq x y z
N LEU A 1 16.44 -6.87 -19.13
CA LEU A 1 16.59 -8.26 -18.63
C LEU A 1 15.32 -9.08 -18.88
N LEU A 2 14.11 -8.60 -18.52
CA LEU A 2 12.85 -9.34 -18.72
C LEU A 2 12.64 -9.68 -20.21
N SER A 3 12.76 -8.71 -21.11
CA SER A 3 12.60 -8.88 -22.55
C SER A 3 13.53 -9.98 -23.10
N LEU A 4 14.82 -9.94 -22.72
CA LEU A 4 15.78 -10.94 -23.12
C LEU A 4 15.42 -12.35 -22.61
N GLY A 5 14.94 -12.44 -21.37
CA GLY A 5 14.46 -13.69 -20.77
C GLY A 5 13.26 -14.25 -21.51
N LEU A 6 12.29 -13.41 -21.86
CA LEU A 6 11.10 -13.82 -22.64
C LEU A 6 11.47 -14.29 -24.05
N THR A 7 12.38 -13.59 -24.74
CA THR A 7 12.88 -14.02 -26.06
C THR A 7 13.55 -15.39 -26.02
N ARG A 8 14.39 -15.64 -24.99
CA ARG A 8 15.02 -16.95 -24.81
C ARG A 8 14.00 -18.04 -24.51
N LEU A 9 13.01 -17.75 -23.67
CA LEU A 9 11.94 -18.68 -23.34
C LEU A 9 11.11 -19.03 -24.58
N ALA A 10 10.76 -18.05 -25.42
CA ALA A 10 10.07 -18.30 -26.68
C ALA A 10 10.86 -19.20 -27.64
N GLY A 11 12.20 -19.07 -27.68
CA GLY A 11 13.07 -19.97 -28.45
C GLY A 11 13.13 -21.39 -27.90
N MET A 12 13.05 -21.56 -26.58
CA MET A 12 13.11 -22.87 -25.92
C MET A 12 11.73 -23.57 -25.87
N ALA A 13 10.66 -22.82 -25.84
CA ALA A 13 9.27 -23.29 -25.73
C ALA A 13 8.36 -22.50 -26.67
N PRO A 14 8.43 -22.73 -27.99
CA PRO A 14 7.71 -21.91 -28.98
C PRO A 14 6.17 -22.02 -28.88
N GLY A 15 5.63 -23.01 -28.17
CA GLY A 15 4.19 -23.16 -27.90
C GLY A 15 3.73 -22.55 -26.57
N ALA A 16 4.63 -21.93 -25.78
CA ALA A 16 4.27 -21.36 -24.50
C ALA A 16 3.46 -20.05 -24.68
N ARG A 17 2.31 -19.96 -24.02
CA ARG A 17 1.52 -18.74 -23.95
C ARG A 17 2.13 -17.78 -22.93
N GLN A 18 2.27 -16.53 -23.33
CA GLN A 18 2.70 -15.45 -22.43
C GLN A 18 1.49 -14.63 -22.00
N ILE A 19 1.31 -14.46 -20.69
CA ILE A 19 0.22 -13.69 -20.11
C ILE A 19 0.84 -12.67 -19.14
N GLY A 20 0.59 -11.39 -19.39
CA GLY A 20 0.97 -10.30 -18.49
C GLY A 20 -0.21 -9.89 -17.62
N LEU A 21 0.03 -9.78 -16.31
CA LEU A 21 -0.95 -9.29 -15.34
C LEU A 21 -0.38 -8.06 -14.65
N SER A 22 -1.15 -6.98 -14.59
CA SER A 22 -0.76 -5.77 -13.86
C SER A 22 -2.00 -5.02 -13.40
N ALA A 23 -1.95 -4.47 -12.19
CA ALA A 23 -3.00 -3.63 -11.65
C ALA A 23 -2.90 -2.18 -12.16
N THR A 24 -1.68 -1.71 -12.48
CA THR A 24 -1.42 -0.32 -12.87
C THR A 24 -0.43 -0.27 -14.04
N VAL A 25 -0.91 0.06 -15.21
CA VAL A 25 -0.09 0.23 -16.41
C VAL A 25 -0.45 1.54 -17.07
N ALA A 26 0.51 2.45 -17.16
CA ALA A 26 0.29 3.75 -17.81
C ALA A 26 0.06 3.63 -19.33
N ALA A 27 0.72 2.66 -19.98
CA ALA A 27 0.62 2.41 -21.41
C ALA A 27 0.51 0.90 -21.68
N PRO A 28 -0.70 0.32 -21.65
CA PRO A 28 -0.90 -1.12 -21.85
C PRO A 28 -0.34 -1.63 -23.19
N ALA A 29 -0.49 -0.85 -24.26
CA ALA A 29 0.01 -1.20 -25.59
C ALA A 29 1.56 -1.32 -25.62
N ASP A 30 2.27 -0.50 -24.88
CA ASP A 30 3.73 -0.58 -24.79
C ASP A 30 4.17 -1.80 -23.98
N MET A 31 3.46 -2.13 -22.91
CA MET A 31 3.73 -3.36 -22.14
C MET A 31 3.39 -4.62 -22.93
N ALA A 32 2.36 -4.60 -23.75
CA ALA A 32 1.99 -5.72 -24.62
C ALA A 32 3.14 -6.09 -25.58
N ARG A 33 3.88 -5.11 -26.10
CA ARG A 33 5.06 -5.36 -26.97
C ARG A 33 6.19 -6.11 -26.27
N PHE A 34 6.28 -6.07 -24.94
CA PHE A 34 7.24 -6.88 -24.18
C PHE A 34 6.83 -8.37 -24.14
N LEU A 35 5.53 -8.66 -24.24
CA LEU A 35 5.04 -10.04 -24.25
C LEU A 35 5.23 -10.68 -25.63
N ASP A 36 4.88 -9.97 -26.69
CA ASP A 36 5.12 -10.40 -28.05
C ASP A 36 5.44 -9.22 -28.96
N CYS A 37 6.62 -9.20 -29.53
CA CYS A 37 7.04 -8.18 -30.49
C CYS A 37 6.68 -8.53 -31.95
N ALA A 38 6.24 -9.76 -32.22
CA ALA A 38 5.99 -10.28 -33.56
C ALA A 38 4.51 -10.37 -33.92
N GLY A 39 3.62 -10.35 -32.93
CA GLY A 39 2.18 -10.56 -33.16
C GLY A 39 1.27 -9.62 -32.34
N PRO A 40 -0.01 -9.59 -32.65
CA PRO A 40 -0.98 -8.83 -31.88
C PRO A 40 -1.22 -9.49 -30.52
N VAL A 41 -1.00 -8.73 -29.44
CA VAL A 41 -1.34 -9.15 -28.09
C VAL A 41 -2.72 -8.63 -27.73
N ALA A 42 -3.61 -9.53 -27.30
CA ALA A 42 -4.93 -9.13 -26.79
C ALA A 42 -4.76 -8.42 -25.43
N VAL A 43 -5.25 -7.20 -25.35
CA VAL A 43 -5.29 -6.42 -24.10
C VAL A 43 -6.70 -6.51 -23.54
N ILE A 44 -6.82 -7.06 -22.33
CA ILE A 44 -8.09 -7.11 -21.59
C ILE A 44 -7.98 -6.04 -20.49
N ASP A 45 -8.80 -4.99 -20.63
CA ASP A 45 -8.89 -3.92 -19.64
C ASP A 45 -10.15 -4.15 -18.80
N GLY A 46 -9.98 -4.19 -17.47
CA GLY A 46 -11.08 -4.34 -16.51
C GLY A 46 -11.91 -3.06 -16.32
N GLY A 47 -11.55 -2.00 -17.01
CA GLY A 47 -12.18 -0.69 -16.87
C GLY A 47 -11.63 0.13 -15.69
N PRO A 48 -12.00 1.41 -15.61
CA PRO A 48 -11.55 2.27 -14.52
C PRO A 48 -12.18 1.82 -13.19
N GLY A 49 -11.33 1.61 -12.20
CA GLY A 49 -11.78 1.40 -10.82
C GLY A 49 -12.46 2.66 -10.25
N PRO A 50 -13.05 2.56 -9.04
CA PRO A 50 -13.62 3.71 -8.36
C PRO A 50 -12.54 4.81 -8.21
N ARG A 51 -12.92 6.07 -8.47
CA ARG A 51 -12.00 7.19 -8.27
C ARG A 51 -11.79 7.41 -6.78
N PRO A 52 -10.54 7.41 -6.27
CA PRO A 52 -10.28 7.73 -4.88
C PRO A 52 -10.58 9.23 -4.64
N GLU A 53 -11.18 9.53 -3.51
CA GLU A 53 -11.24 10.89 -2.99
C GLU A 53 -9.89 11.20 -2.31
N ILE A 54 -9.20 12.22 -2.80
CA ILE A 54 -7.88 12.61 -2.28
C ILE A 54 -8.00 13.96 -1.59
N ALA A 55 -7.63 14.01 -0.31
CA ALA A 55 -7.63 15.22 0.48
C ALA A 55 -6.32 15.38 1.26
N VAL A 56 -5.95 16.61 1.57
CA VAL A 56 -4.86 16.92 2.49
C VAL A 56 -5.47 17.18 3.86
N MET A 57 -5.12 16.35 4.84
CA MET A 57 -5.55 16.54 6.22
C MET A 57 -4.83 17.74 6.82
N ALA A 58 -5.59 18.79 7.16
CA ALA A 58 -5.08 19.92 7.93
C ALA A 58 -5.13 19.54 9.41
N ALA A 59 -3.98 19.48 10.09
CA ALA A 59 -3.93 19.22 11.52
C ALA A 59 -4.53 20.39 12.30
N ALA A 60 -5.35 20.10 13.31
CA ALA A 60 -5.91 21.11 14.19
C ALA A 60 -4.83 21.77 15.07
N ALA A 61 -3.80 21.00 15.44
CA ALA A 61 -2.67 21.49 16.22
C ALA A 61 -1.65 22.24 15.36
N ARG A 62 -1.04 23.28 15.95
CA ARG A 62 0.02 24.06 15.27
C ARG A 62 1.22 23.18 14.98
N VAL A 63 1.74 23.25 13.74
CA VAL A 63 2.96 22.56 13.33
C VAL A 63 4.15 23.09 14.16
N PRO A 64 4.86 22.25 14.92
CA PRO A 64 6.03 22.67 15.67
C PRO A 64 7.21 22.96 14.74
N TRP A 65 8.05 23.95 15.10
CA TRP A 65 9.22 24.35 14.31
C TRP A 65 10.23 23.21 14.06
N ALA A 66 10.33 22.27 14.99
CA ALA A 66 11.28 21.16 14.95
C ALA A 66 10.63 19.81 14.62
N GLY A 67 9.43 19.78 14.06
CA GLY A 67 8.67 18.55 13.96
C GLY A 67 8.41 18.05 12.54
N HIS A 68 9.20 17.11 12.06
CA HIS A 68 8.90 16.38 10.81
C HIS A 68 8.32 14.98 11.03
N MET A 69 8.01 14.64 12.28
CA MET A 69 7.42 13.33 12.63
C MET A 69 5.89 13.32 12.57
N THR A 70 5.26 14.46 12.27
CA THR A 70 3.80 14.64 12.12
C THR A 70 3.01 14.31 13.41
N LEU A 71 3.66 14.26 14.58
CA LEU A 71 3.05 13.84 15.85
C LEU A 71 1.96 14.79 16.33
N HIS A 72 2.00 16.05 15.93
CA HIS A 72 0.97 17.06 16.22
C HIS A 72 -0.38 16.73 15.57
N ALA A 73 -0.40 15.90 14.52
CA ALA A 73 -1.61 15.50 13.82
C ALA A 73 -2.16 14.13 14.26
N MET A 74 -1.57 13.49 15.26
CA MET A 74 -1.96 12.12 15.63
C MET A 74 -3.37 12.02 16.23
N ALA A 75 -3.87 13.08 16.87
CA ALA A 75 -5.26 13.13 17.31
C ALA A 75 -6.22 13.12 16.11
N ASP A 76 -5.96 13.98 15.11
CA ASP A 76 -6.77 14.03 13.88
C ASP A 76 -6.71 12.71 13.10
N VAL A 77 -5.54 12.06 13.07
CA VAL A 77 -5.37 10.72 12.47
C VAL A 77 -6.18 9.68 13.23
N TYR A 78 -6.17 9.71 14.55
CA TYR A 78 -6.94 8.78 15.38
C TYR A 78 -8.46 8.97 15.17
N ASP A 79 -8.93 10.20 15.11
CA ASP A 79 -10.34 10.52 14.86
C ASP A 79 -10.77 10.03 13.45
N ALA A 80 -9.90 10.17 12.45
CA ALA A 80 -10.15 9.63 11.12
C ALA A 80 -10.26 8.10 11.13
N ILE A 81 -9.39 7.40 11.88
CA ILE A 81 -9.45 5.93 12.05
C ILE A 81 -10.76 5.50 12.71
N ARG A 82 -11.23 6.22 13.73
CA ARG A 82 -12.50 5.91 14.43
C ARG A 82 -13.70 5.88 13.48
N GLY A 83 -13.70 6.76 12.48
CA GLY A 83 -14.79 6.89 11.51
C GLY A 83 -14.85 5.81 10.43
N GLN A 84 -13.86 4.92 10.36
CA GLN A 84 -13.71 3.93 9.27
C GLN A 84 -13.73 2.50 9.80
N GLN A 85 -13.91 1.52 8.90
CA GLN A 85 -13.81 0.09 9.26
C GLN A 85 -12.35 -0.37 9.21
N THR A 86 -11.64 -0.07 8.10
CA THR A 86 -10.25 -0.46 7.91
C THR A 86 -9.44 0.71 7.36
N THR A 87 -8.39 1.10 8.09
CA THR A 87 -7.49 2.20 7.71
C THR A 87 -6.06 1.72 7.58
N LEU A 88 -5.39 2.08 6.48
CA LEU A 88 -3.94 1.92 6.33
C LEU A 88 -3.25 3.26 6.60
N VAL A 89 -2.28 3.27 7.52
CA VAL A 89 -1.47 4.45 7.85
C VAL A 89 -0.05 4.22 7.36
N PHE A 90 0.25 4.73 6.16
CA PHE A 90 1.57 4.61 5.56
C PHE A 90 2.55 5.64 6.12
N VAL A 91 3.75 5.18 6.40
CA VAL A 91 4.89 5.99 6.83
C VAL A 91 6.14 5.65 6.03
N ASN A 92 7.12 6.55 6.00
CA ASN A 92 8.30 6.40 5.13
C ASN A 92 9.41 5.53 5.71
N THR A 93 9.48 5.38 7.02
CA THR A 93 10.55 4.63 7.70
C THR A 93 10.00 3.73 8.80
N ARG A 94 10.75 2.68 9.16
CA ARG A 94 10.42 1.78 10.26
C ARG A 94 10.36 2.52 11.59
N ALA A 95 11.33 3.40 11.85
CA ALA A 95 11.35 4.21 13.06
C ALA A 95 10.11 5.11 13.16
N GLN A 96 9.67 5.69 12.05
CA GLN A 96 8.44 6.48 12.02
C GLN A 96 7.21 5.59 12.27
N ALA A 97 7.17 4.36 11.75
CA ALA A 97 6.08 3.42 12.00
C ALA A 97 5.93 3.11 13.49
N GLU A 98 7.04 2.82 14.17
CA GLU A 98 7.07 2.58 15.61
C GLU A 98 6.58 3.78 16.41
N VAL A 99 7.05 4.98 16.06
CA VAL A 99 6.68 6.22 16.76
C VAL A 99 5.20 6.53 16.55
N VAL A 100 4.71 6.47 15.32
CA VAL A 100 3.29 6.73 14.99
C VAL A 100 2.39 5.69 15.67
N PHE A 101 2.76 4.41 15.60
CA PHE A 101 2.02 3.35 16.28
C PHE A 101 1.93 3.60 17.79
N ASN A 102 3.04 3.92 18.45
CA ASN A 102 3.07 4.19 19.88
C ASN A 102 2.21 5.41 20.27
N HIS A 103 2.19 6.46 19.44
CA HIS A 103 1.31 7.61 19.68
C HIS A 103 -0.16 7.26 19.53
N LEU A 104 -0.54 6.57 18.46
CA LEU A 104 -1.92 6.10 18.26
C LEU A 104 -2.35 5.15 19.37
N TRP A 105 -1.46 4.26 19.81
CA TRP A 105 -1.73 3.34 20.92
C TRP A 105 -2.02 4.08 22.25
N ARG A 106 -1.32 5.17 22.52
CA ARG A 106 -1.58 6.00 23.72
C ARG A 106 -2.88 6.78 23.65
N LEU A 107 -3.31 7.16 22.45
CA LEU A 107 -4.59 7.85 22.20
C LEU A 107 -5.79 6.88 22.15
N ASN A 108 -5.51 5.59 22.10
CA ASN A 108 -6.53 4.54 21.85
C ASN A 108 -7.39 4.24 23.09
N GLU A 109 -8.20 5.22 23.49
CA GLU A 109 -9.17 5.08 24.60
C GLU A 109 -10.30 4.10 24.27
N ASP A 110 -10.64 3.97 22.98
CA ASP A 110 -11.71 3.10 22.50
C ASP A 110 -11.27 1.63 22.35
N SER A 111 -10.01 1.30 22.68
CA SER A 111 -9.45 -0.06 22.53
C SER A 111 -9.58 -0.61 21.10
N LEU A 112 -9.45 0.24 20.09
CA LEU A 112 -9.50 -0.18 18.69
C LEU A 112 -8.33 -1.12 18.37
N PRO A 113 -8.55 -2.18 17.57
CA PRO A 113 -7.50 -3.10 17.14
C PRO A 113 -6.58 -2.42 16.11
N ILE A 114 -5.51 -1.80 16.58
CA ILE A 114 -4.48 -1.13 15.78
C ILE A 114 -3.23 -2.02 15.76
N ALA A 115 -2.68 -2.28 14.59
CA ALA A 115 -1.49 -3.10 14.41
C ALA A 115 -0.33 -2.32 13.77
N LEU A 116 0.88 -2.87 13.91
CA LEU A 116 2.11 -2.37 13.30
C LEU A 116 2.63 -3.40 12.28
N HIS A 117 3.05 -2.93 11.09
CA HIS A 117 3.61 -3.79 10.06
C HIS A 117 4.79 -3.13 9.34
N HIS A 118 5.99 -3.70 9.49
CA HIS A 118 7.17 -3.31 8.73
C HIS A 118 8.18 -4.45 8.62
N GLY A 119 9.14 -4.34 7.69
CA GLY A 119 10.05 -5.42 7.34
C GLY A 119 11.03 -5.88 8.43
N SER A 120 11.18 -5.14 9.55
CA SER A 120 12.03 -5.56 10.69
C SER A 120 11.28 -6.37 11.75
N LEU A 121 9.95 -6.46 11.67
CA LEU A 121 9.20 -7.33 12.55
C LEU A 121 9.49 -8.80 12.22
N ASP A 122 9.37 -9.65 13.24
CA ASP A 122 9.42 -11.10 13.06
C ASP A 122 8.39 -11.56 12.01
N VAL A 123 8.76 -12.56 11.21
CA VAL A 123 7.91 -13.08 10.13
C VAL A 123 6.57 -13.60 10.66
N GLY A 124 6.58 -14.24 11.84
CA GLY A 124 5.37 -14.74 12.47
C GLY A 124 4.43 -13.61 12.90
N GLN A 125 4.98 -12.48 13.40
CA GLN A 125 4.18 -11.31 13.74
C GLN A 125 3.57 -10.67 12.50
N ARG A 126 4.33 -10.50 11.43
CA ARG A 126 3.82 -9.96 10.16
C ARG A 126 2.66 -10.79 9.61
N ARG A 127 2.82 -12.12 9.56
CA ARG A 127 1.77 -13.04 9.12
C ARG A 127 0.50 -12.97 9.97
N LYS A 128 0.63 -12.74 11.29
CA LYS A 128 -0.53 -12.55 12.17
C LYS A 128 -1.30 -11.28 11.82
N VAL A 129 -0.59 -10.17 11.59
CA VAL A 129 -1.21 -8.90 11.16
C VAL A 129 -1.88 -9.06 9.80
N GLU A 130 -1.20 -9.66 8.84
CA GLU A 130 -1.72 -9.93 7.50
C GLU A 130 -3.00 -10.78 7.55
N ALA A 131 -2.97 -11.88 8.31
CA ALA A 131 -4.14 -12.73 8.50
C ALA A 131 -5.31 -12.01 9.19
N ALA A 132 -5.02 -11.16 10.18
CA ALA A 132 -6.04 -10.37 10.87
C ALA A 132 -6.65 -9.29 9.94
N MET A 133 -5.85 -8.69 9.06
CA MET A 133 -6.36 -7.78 8.02
C MET A 133 -7.33 -8.47 7.07
N VAL A 134 -6.93 -9.62 6.51
CA VAL A 134 -7.78 -10.39 5.58
C VAL A 134 -9.12 -10.78 6.22
N ARG A 135 -9.15 -11.02 7.53
CA ARG A 135 -10.40 -11.29 8.26
C ARG A 135 -11.22 -10.03 8.60
N GLY A 136 -10.67 -8.84 8.41
CA GLY A 136 -11.31 -7.58 8.82
C GLY A 136 -11.28 -7.34 10.34
N ASP A 137 -10.38 -8.00 11.06
CA ASP A 137 -10.28 -7.88 12.52
C ASP A 137 -9.57 -6.59 12.98
N LEU A 138 -8.91 -5.86 12.07
CA LEU A 138 -8.12 -4.67 12.39
C LEU A 138 -8.82 -3.38 11.95
N ARG A 139 -8.86 -2.42 12.86
CA ARG A 139 -9.35 -1.06 12.59
C ARG A 139 -8.30 -0.21 11.86
N ALA A 140 -7.03 -0.37 12.22
CA ALA A 140 -5.94 0.31 11.53
C ALA A 140 -4.65 -0.51 11.52
N VAL A 141 -3.83 -0.28 10.49
CA VAL A 141 -2.47 -0.81 10.41
C VAL A 141 -1.50 0.32 10.07
N VAL A 142 -0.56 0.58 10.97
CA VAL A 142 0.57 1.48 10.69
C VAL A 142 1.65 0.69 9.97
N CYS A 143 1.99 1.09 8.75
CA CYS A 143 2.87 0.30 7.90
C CYS A 143 3.86 1.13 7.09
N THR A 144 4.90 0.45 6.63
CA THR A 144 5.79 0.95 5.59
C THR A 144 5.44 0.28 4.26
N SER A 145 6.10 0.68 3.18
CA SER A 145 5.89 0.14 1.82
C SER A 145 6.05 -1.39 1.69
N THR A 146 6.41 -2.10 2.75
CA THR A 146 6.42 -3.57 2.76
C THR A 146 5.03 -4.19 2.67
N LEU A 147 3.98 -3.41 2.94
CA LEU A 147 2.59 -3.83 2.80
C LEU A 147 2.06 -3.62 1.35
N ASP A 148 2.78 -2.88 0.49
CA ASP A 148 2.39 -2.54 -0.88
C ASP A 148 2.42 -3.73 -1.87
N LEU A 149 2.97 -4.87 -1.48
CA LEU A 149 3.31 -5.94 -2.40
C LEU A 149 2.16 -6.95 -2.59
N GLY A 150 1.14 -6.54 -3.35
CA GLY A 150 0.28 -7.48 -4.10
C GLY A 150 -0.58 -8.44 -3.29
N ILE A 151 -0.88 -8.12 -2.05
CA ILE A 151 -1.82 -8.88 -1.23
C ILE A 151 -3.20 -8.21 -1.35
N ASP A 152 -4.21 -9.00 -1.63
CA ASP A 152 -5.60 -8.54 -1.55
C ASP A 152 -5.99 -8.41 -0.07
N TRP A 153 -5.92 -7.18 0.44
CA TRP A 153 -6.18 -6.86 1.84
C TRP A 153 -7.68 -6.78 2.19
N GLY A 154 -8.56 -7.13 1.25
CA GLY A 154 -9.99 -6.94 1.43
C GLY A 154 -10.41 -5.47 1.29
N ALA A 155 -11.52 -5.10 1.90
CA ALA A 155 -12.03 -3.72 1.85
C ALA A 155 -11.18 -2.79 2.74
N VAL A 156 -10.49 -1.84 2.13
CA VAL A 156 -9.80 -0.73 2.81
C VAL A 156 -10.58 0.55 2.52
N ASP A 157 -11.06 1.21 3.57
CA ASP A 157 -11.91 2.40 3.44
C ASP A 157 -11.11 3.67 3.38
N LEU A 158 -9.96 3.71 4.10
CA LEU A 158 -9.14 4.90 4.21
C LEU A 158 -7.65 4.55 4.12
N VAL A 159 -6.93 5.35 3.36
CA VAL A 159 -5.46 5.33 3.32
C VAL A 159 -4.93 6.68 3.74
N ILE A 160 -4.13 6.71 4.80
CA ILE A 160 -3.47 7.92 5.29
C ILE A 160 -1.98 7.82 4.99
N GLN A 161 -1.44 8.78 4.25
CA GLN A 161 0.00 8.92 4.05
C GLN A 161 0.55 9.96 5.03
N VAL A 162 1.40 9.53 5.96
CA VAL A 162 2.08 10.41 6.93
C VAL A 162 3.41 10.88 6.37
N GLY A 163 3.48 12.16 6.03
CA GLY A 163 4.61 12.75 5.31
C GLY A 163 4.53 12.53 3.79
N ALA A 164 5.39 13.22 3.04
CA ALA A 164 5.42 13.09 1.58
C ALA A 164 5.84 11.67 1.16
N PRO A 165 5.17 11.04 0.19
CA PRO A 165 5.59 9.75 -0.35
C PRO A 165 6.95 9.87 -1.03
N LYS A 166 7.74 8.78 -1.03
CA LYS A 166 9.11 8.75 -1.59
C LYS A 166 9.18 8.79 -3.12
N GLY A 167 8.09 8.94 -3.81
CA GLY A 167 8.03 9.01 -5.28
C GLY A 167 6.63 9.31 -5.78
N LEU A 168 6.55 9.85 -7.02
CA LEU A 168 5.29 10.20 -7.67
C LEU A 168 4.42 8.97 -8.04
N SER A 169 5.00 7.79 -8.04
CA SER A 169 4.34 6.53 -8.41
C SER A 169 3.86 5.70 -7.20
N ARG A 170 3.86 6.30 -6.02
CA ARG A 170 3.43 5.64 -4.77
C ARG A 170 2.32 6.40 -4.09
#